data_4da67ddb555b533433d98b81afb934d6
#
_entry.id   4da67ddb555b533433d98b81afb934d6
#
_cell.length_a   1.000
_cell.length_b   1.000
_cell.length_c   1.000
_cell.angle_alpha   90.00
_cell.angle_beta   90.00
_cell.angle_gamma   90.00
#
_symmetry.space_group_name_H-M   'P 1'
#
loop_
_entity.id
_entity.type
_entity.pdbx_description
1 polymer ?
#
loop_
_entity_poly.entity_id
_entity_poly.type
_entity_poly.pdbx_seq_one_letter_code
_entity_poly.pdbx_strand_id
1 'polypeptide(L)'
;MPIFLSICIVVLDQVVKFLVAHEMFPGMSIPVIQDVFHITFVLNPGAAFGILAHQRSFFIVMGIAIVLLGIGLLPYIRRQCPMFRYGTALLIGGAFGNLIDRIRFGHVIDFFDFRIWPVFNIADIAIVLGVGAIIYAILFKMHAAENS
;
A
#
# COMPACT_ATOMS: atom_id res chain seq x y z
N MET A 1 -13.81 -6.58 11.90
CA MET A 1 -12.35 -6.73 12.02
C MET A 1 -11.57 -6.34 10.76
N PRO A 2 -11.88 -6.74 9.51
CA PRO A 2 -11.05 -6.33 8.35
C PRO A 2 -10.96 -4.82 8.15
N ILE A 3 -12.07 -4.09 8.34
CA ILE A 3 -12.10 -2.62 8.22
C ILE A 3 -11.17 -1.95 9.25
N PHE A 4 -11.14 -2.47 10.48
CA PHE A 4 -10.21 -1.97 11.48
C PHE A 4 -8.75 -2.10 11.05
N LEU A 5 -8.37 -3.22 10.42
CA LEU A 5 -7.03 -3.40 9.87
C LEU A 5 -6.72 -2.36 8.78
N SER A 6 -7.65 -2.11 7.85
CA SER A 6 -7.45 -1.06 6.83
C SER A 6 -7.21 0.31 7.46
N ILE A 7 -8.00 0.66 8.50
CA ILE A 7 -7.82 1.93 9.22
C ILE A 7 -6.44 1.98 9.89
N CYS A 8 -6.01 0.91 10.56
CA CYS A 8 -4.70 0.83 11.21
C CYS A 8 -3.56 1.04 10.19
N ILE A 9 -3.65 0.41 9.01
CA ILE A 9 -2.66 0.58 7.95
C ILE A 9 -2.60 2.04 7.47
N VAL A 10 -3.76 2.65 7.20
CA VAL A 10 -3.82 4.05 6.77
C VAL A 10 -3.22 4.98 7.83
N VAL A 11 -3.62 4.80 9.09
CA VAL A 11 -3.11 5.65 10.19
C VAL A 11 -1.60 5.48 10.34
N LEU A 12 -1.12 4.25 10.37
CA LEU A 12 0.32 3.96 10.51
C LEU A 12 1.12 4.56 9.34
N ASP A 13 0.67 4.34 8.11
CA ASP A 13 1.31 4.88 6.90
C ASP A 13 1.37 6.40 6.94
N GLN A 14 0.25 7.07 7.22
CA GLN A 14 0.18 8.53 7.23
C GLN A 14 0.96 9.16 8.40
N VAL A 15 0.98 8.51 9.57
CA VAL A 15 1.79 8.98 10.71
C VAL A 15 3.27 8.92 10.37
N VAL A 16 3.76 7.80 9.81
CA VAL A 16 5.18 7.67 9.46
C VAL A 16 5.56 8.63 8.33
N LYS A 17 4.73 8.77 7.29
CA LYS A 17 4.94 9.76 6.23
C LYS A 17 4.98 11.19 6.75
N PHE A 18 4.12 11.52 7.70
CA PHE A 18 4.14 12.82 8.35
C PHE A 18 5.46 13.05 9.11
N LEU A 19 5.93 12.06 9.88
CA LEU A 19 7.20 12.15 10.60
C LEU A 19 8.37 12.32 9.64
N VAL A 20 8.43 11.53 8.57
CA VAL A 20 9.47 11.65 7.54
C VAL A 20 9.45 13.05 6.91
N ALA A 21 8.28 13.56 6.54
CA ALA A 21 8.17 14.88 5.93
C ALA A 21 8.45 16.04 6.89
N HIS A 22 8.27 15.82 8.20
CA HIS A 22 8.55 16.83 9.23
C HIS A 22 10.03 16.88 9.59
N GLU A 23 10.70 15.73 9.72
CA GLU A 23 12.09 15.62 10.19
C GLU A 23 13.12 15.64 9.07
N MET A 24 12.71 15.44 7.81
CA MET A 24 13.62 15.30 6.69
C MET A 24 13.22 16.23 5.53
N PHE A 25 14.18 16.57 4.67
CA PHE A 25 13.91 17.23 3.39
C PHE A 25 14.02 16.25 2.23
N PRO A 26 13.34 16.49 1.09
CA PRO A 26 13.40 15.61 -0.07
C PRO A 26 14.84 15.33 -0.54
N GLY A 27 15.18 14.06 -0.71
CA GLY A 27 16.54 13.60 -1.05
C GLY A 27 17.44 13.31 0.16
N MET A 28 17.06 13.71 1.37
CA MET A 28 17.80 13.35 2.58
C MET A 28 17.76 11.85 2.82
N SER A 29 18.90 11.26 3.21
CA SER A 29 19.05 9.84 3.49
C SER A 29 19.80 9.64 4.80
N ILE A 30 19.22 8.89 5.72
CA ILE A 30 19.77 8.56 7.04
C ILE A 30 20.09 7.07 7.06
N PRO A 31 21.37 6.67 7.17
CA PRO A 31 21.73 5.26 7.26
C PRO A 31 21.30 4.69 8.62
N VAL A 32 20.49 3.63 8.59
CA VAL A 32 20.17 2.79 9.76
C VAL A 32 21.14 1.63 9.85
N ILE A 33 21.42 1.01 8.71
CA ILE A 33 22.49 0.01 8.53
C ILE A 33 23.28 0.47 7.30
N GLN A 34 24.53 0.82 7.49
CA GLN A 34 25.37 1.37 6.43
C GLN A 34 25.37 0.45 5.21
N ASP A 35 25.23 1.05 4.02
CA ASP A 35 25.20 0.37 2.71
C ASP A 35 24.10 -0.69 2.51
N VAL A 36 23.21 -0.93 3.50
CA VAL A 36 22.17 -1.95 3.46
C VAL A 36 20.77 -1.36 3.56
N PHE A 37 20.52 -0.54 4.60
CA PHE A 37 19.19 -0.02 4.86
C PHE A 37 19.26 1.43 5.35
N HIS A 38 18.56 2.30 4.65
CA HIS A 38 18.45 3.72 4.97
C HIS A 38 16.97 4.12 5.10
N ILE A 39 16.72 5.22 5.80
CA ILE A 39 15.49 5.99 5.66
C ILE A 39 15.81 7.14 4.71
N THR A 40 15.21 7.13 3.52
CA THR A 40 15.47 8.11 2.46
C THR A 40 14.17 8.78 2.04
N PHE A 41 14.05 10.09 2.23
CA PHE A 41 12.82 10.81 1.85
C PHE A 41 12.76 11.01 0.33
N VAL A 42 11.86 10.29 -0.32
CA VAL A 42 11.62 10.37 -1.77
C VAL A 42 10.19 10.83 -2.05
N LEU A 43 10.03 11.77 -2.98
CA LEU A 43 8.75 12.19 -3.54
C LEU A 43 8.53 11.43 -4.85
N ASN A 44 7.68 10.40 -4.83
CA ASN A 44 7.46 9.51 -5.95
C ASN A 44 6.26 9.98 -6.81
N PRO A 45 6.49 10.47 -8.05
CA PRO A 45 5.42 10.96 -8.93
C PRO A 45 4.72 9.84 -9.72
N GLY A 46 5.14 8.58 -9.56
CA GLY A 46 4.65 7.46 -10.37
C GLY A 46 4.50 6.17 -9.59
N ALA A 47 4.89 5.06 -10.23
CA ALA A 47 5.07 3.74 -9.61
C ALA A 47 6.57 3.44 -9.43
N ALA A 48 6.85 2.23 -8.90
CA ALA A 48 8.22 1.74 -8.79
C ALA A 48 8.96 1.84 -10.15
N PHE A 49 10.26 2.08 -10.10
CA PHE A 49 11.13 2.26 -11.28
C PHE A 49 10.76 3.45 -12.19
N GLY A 50 9.96 4.42 -11.71
CA GLY A 50 9.54 5.58 -12.50
C GLY A 50 8.50 5.27 -13.58
N ILE A 51 7.88 4.08 -13.54
CA ILE A 51 6.84 3.70 -14.48
C ILE A 51 5.65 4.65 -14.33
N LEU A 52 5.14 5.16 -15.47
CA LEU A 52 4.04 6.12 -15.52
C LEU A 52 4.30 7.38 -14.66
N ALA A 53 5.56 7.82 -14.56
CA ALA A 53 5.90 9.08 -13.89
C ALA A 53 5.02 10.22 -14.47
N HIS A 54 4.57 11.11 -13.58
CA HIS A 54 3.68 12.23 -13.91
C HIS A 54 2.24 11.87 -14.34
N GLN A 55 1.84 10.59 -14.29
CA GLN A 55 0.45 10.14 -14.54
C GLN A 55 -0.39 10.16 -13.26
N ARG A 56 -0.36 11.29 -12.54
CA ARG A 56 -1.09 11.49 -11.27
C ARG A 56 -2.56 11.08 -11.35
N SER A 57 -3.25 11.54 -12.41
CA SER A 57 -4.69 11.27 -12.60
C SER A 57 -4.98 9.77 -12.73
N PHE A 58 -4.13 9.03 -13.44
CA PHE A 58 -4.25 7.58 -13.56
C PHE A 58 -4.20 6.89 -12.20
N PHE A 59 -3.20 7.22 -11.37
CA PHE A 59 -3.07 6.61 -10.05
C PHE A 59 -4.18 7.01 -9.08
N ILE A 60 -4.72 8.24 -9.19
CA ILE A 60 -5.87 8.66 -8.39
C ILE A 60 -7.11 7.86 -8.80
N VAL A 61 -7.40 7.74 -10.10
CA VAL A 61 -8.54 6.96 -10.59
C VAL A 61 -8.42 5.49 -10.17
N MET A 62 -7.24 4.88 -10.32
CA MET A 62 -6.99 3.50 -9.89
C MET A 62 -7.16 3.32 -8.37
N GLY A 63 -6.64 4.23 -7.56
CA GLY A 63 -6.80 4.20 -6.11
C GLY A 63 -8.27 4.31 -5.69
N ILE A 64 -9.01 5.25 -6.28
CA ILE A 64 -10.45 5.40 -6.05
C ILE A 64 -11.19 4.12 -6.47
N ALA A 65 -10.88 3.56 -7.64
CA ALA A 65 -11.51 2.33 -8.13
C ALA A 65 -11.30 1.17 -7.16
N ILE A 66 -10.08 0.96 -6.67
CA ILE A 66 -9.76 -0.11 -5.70
C ILE A 66 -10.59 0.07 -4.41
N VAL A 67 -10.66 1.29 -3.88
CA VAL A 67 -11.39 1.59 -2.65
C VAL A 67 -12.90 1.38 -2.85
N LEU A 68 -13.47 1.91 -3.94
CA LEU A 68 -14.90 1.78 -4.23
C LEU A 68 -15.31 0.34 -4.50
N LEU A 69 -14.51 -0.41 -5.27
CA LEU A 69 -14.73 -1.85 -5.48
C LEU A 69 -14.66 -2.62 -4.17
N GLY A 70 -13.68 -2.32 -3.32
CA GLY A 70 -13.56 -2.93 -2.00
C GLY A 70 -14.78 -2.68 -1.11
N ILE A 71 -15.32 -1.47 -1.13
CA ILE A 71 -16.55 -1.11 -0.40
C ILE A 71 -17.77 -1.80 -1.01
N GLY A 72 -17.93 -1.75 -2.33
CA GLY A 72 -19.07 -2.35 -3.02
C GLY A 72 -19.12 -3.87 -2.89
N LEU A 73 -17.96 -4.52 -2.83
CA LEU A 73 -17.82 -5.96 -2.67
C LEU A 73 -17.81 -6.43 -1.19
N LEU A 74 -17.95 -5.53 -0.22
CA LEU A 74 -17.95 -5.90 1.22
C LEU A 74 -18.88 -7.07 1.57
N PRO A 75 -20.14 -7.18 1.06
CA PRO A 75 -21.00 -8.31 1.34
C PRO A 75 -20.44 -9.65 0.85
N TYR A 76 -19.80 -9.64 -0.31
CA TYR A 76 -19.11 -10.80 -0.89
C TYR A 76 -17.84 -11.15 -0.08
N ILE A 77 -16.99 -10.16 0.18
CA ILE A 77 -15.73 -10.31 0.93
C ILE A 77 -15.98 -10.92 2.31
N ARG A 78 -17.05 -10.51 3.00
CA ARG A 78 -17.40 -11.03 4.33
C ARG A 78 -17.70 -12.52 4.37
N ARG A 79 -18.11 -13.10 3.25
CA ARG A 79 -18.42 -14.52 3.11
C ARG A 79 -17.20 -15.37 2.75
N GLN A 80 -16.08 -14.76 2.40
CA GLN A 80 -14.87 -15.44 2.01
C GLN A 80 -14.04 -15.91 3.22
N CYS A 81 -13.05 -16.76 2.96
CA CYS A 81 -12.13 -17.25 3.98
C CYS A 81 -11.33 -16.09 4.64
N PRO A 82 -10.84 -16.27 5.86
CA PRO A 82 -10.12 -15.22 6.60
C PRO A 82 -8.96 -14.62 5.80
N MET A 83 -8.18 -15.44 5.09
CA MET A 83 -7.03 -15.00 4.30
C MET A 83 -7.44 -13.99 3.22
N PHE A 84 -8.52 -14.26 2.47
CA PHE A 84 -9.06 -13.33 1.47
C PHE A 84 -9.53 -12.03 2.09
N ARG A 85 -10.22 -12.11 3.23
CA ARG A 85 -10.76 -10.94 3.96
C ARG A 85 -9.65 -10.02 4.47
N TYR A 86 -8.60 -10.58 5.07
CA TYR A 86 -7.46 -9.79 5.54
C TYR A 86 -6.61 -9.25 4.40
N GLY A 87 -6.39 -10.06 3.35
CA GLY A 87 -5.69 -9.62 2.14
C GLY A 87 -6.38 -8.41 1.50
N THR A 88 -7.71 -8.46 1.37
CA THR A 88 -8.48 -7.33 0.83
C THR A 88 -8.40 -6.10 1.74
N ALA A 89 -8.39 -6.27 3.06
CA ALA A 89 -8.25 -5.16 4.00
C ALA A 89 -6.87 -4.48 3.89
N LEU A 90 -5.80 -5.24 3.74
CA LEU A 90 -4.45 -4.72 3.51
C LEU A 90 -4.37 -3.95 2.19
N LEU A 91 -4.89 -4.53 1.11
CA LEU A 91 -4.93 -3.90 -0.21
C LEU A 91 -5.68 -2.56 -0.18
N ILE A 92 -6.89 -2.53 0.40
CA ILE A 92 -7.69 -1.30 0.50
C ILE A 92 -6.98 -0.26 1.37
N GLY A 93 -6.45 -0.66 2.53
CA GLY A 93 -5.73 0.25 3.43
C GLY A 93 -4.51 0.88 2.76
N GLY A 94 -3.69 0.07 2.11
CA GLY A 94 -2.50 0.55 1.39
C GLY A 94 -2.86 1.45 0.19
N ALA A 95 -3.84 1.02 -0.63
CA ALA A 95 -4.31 1.84 -1.76
C ALA A 95 -4.84 3.20 -1.29
N PHE A 96 -5.58 3.23 -0.17
CA PHE A 96 -6.11 4.47 0.39
C PHE A 96 -5.01 5.36 0.98
N GLY A 97 -3.99 4.81 1.64
CA GLY A 97 -2.83 5.56 2.13
C GLY A 97 -2.10 6.30 1.00
N ASN A 98 -1.77 5.58 -0.08
CA ASN A 98 -1.13 6.19 -1.25
C ASN A 98 -2.06 7.11 -2.05
N LEU A 99 -3.37 6.91 -1.99
CA LEU A 99 -4.36 7.80 -2.61
C LEU A 99 -4.42 9.15 -1.88
N ILE A 100 -4.38 9.17 -0.55
CA ILE A 100 -4.34 10.40 0.24
C ILE A 100 -3.17 11.29 -0.19
N ASP A 101 -1.98 10.73 -0.31
CA ASP A 101 -0.77 11.47 -0.70
C ASP A 101 -0.94 12.08 -2.09
N ARG A 102 -1.42 11.29 -3.07
CA ARG A 102 -1.60 11.75 -4.45
C ARG A 102 -2.65 12.86 -4.57
N ILE A 103 -3.71 12.81 -3.78
CA ILE A 103 -4.73 13.86 -3.75
C ILE A 103 -4.16 15.14 -3.13
N ARG A 104 -3.43 15.02 -2.01
CA ARG A 104 -2.92 16.17 -1.26
C ARG A 104 -1.72 16.83 -1.93
N PHE A 105 -0.76 16.01 -2.35
CA PHE A 105 0.58 16.47 -2.74
C PHE A 105 0.92 16.23 -4.22
N GLY A 106 0.17 15.35 -4.90
CA GLY A 106 0.44 14.97 -6.30
C GLY A 106 1.48 13.86 -6.46
N HIS A 107 2.13 13.45 -5.39
CA HIS A 107 3.15 12.40 -5.33
C HIS A 107 2.95 11.57 -4.06
N VAL A 108 3.64 10.44 -3.96
CA VAL A 108 3.65 9.59 -2.76
C VAL A 108 4.96 9.82 -2.01
N ILE A 109 4.90 9.80 -0.68
CA ILE A 109 6.08 9.85 0.19
C ILE A 109 6.56 8.43 0.40
N ASP A 110 7.79 8.13 -0.07
CA ASP A 110 8.47 6.85 0.12
C ASP A 110 9.70 7.05 1.00
N PHE A 111 10.07 6.03 1.78
CA PHE A 111 11.14 6.19 2.76
C PHE A 111 11.94 4.92 3.13
N PHE A 112 11.47 3.70 2.88
CA PHE A 112 12.25 2.49 3.08
C PHE A 112 13.19 2.26 1.89
N ASP A 113 14.49 2.40 2.11
CA ASP A 113 15.53 2.32 1.09
C ASP A 113 16.53 1.19 1.41
N PHE A 114 16.41 0.09 0.69
CA PHE A 114 17.33 -1.06 0.78
C PHE A 114 18.50 -0.98 -0.22
N ARG A 115 18.70 0.15 -0.89
CA ARG A 115 19.80 0.42 -1.82
C ARG A 115 19.80 -0.42 -3.11
N ILE A 116 19.16 -1.55 -3.13
CA ILE A 116 19.06 -2.52 -4.24
C ILE A 116 17.67 -2.57 -4.88
N TRP A 117 16.71 -1.83 -4.30
CA TRP A 117 15.30 -1.78 -4.70
C TRP A 117 14.80 -0.34 -4.68
N PRO A 118 13.80 0.02 -5.49
CA PRO A 118 13.17 1.33 -5.37
C PRO A 118 12.68 1.61 -3.96
N VAL A 119 12.81 2.84 -3.51
CA VAL A 119 12.31 3.26 -2.19
C VAL A 119 10.79 3.08 -2.14
N PHE A 120 10.25 2.60 -1.02
CA PHE A 120 8.85 2.28 -0.83
C PHE A 120 8.37 2.68 0.59
N ASN A 121 7.08 2.50 0.87
CA ASN A 121 6.45 2.89 2.12
C ASN A 121 5.59 1.76 2.73
N ILE A 122 4.91 2.05 3.84
CA ILE A 122 4.06 1.07 4.55
C ILE A 122 2.85 0.67 3.71
N ALA A 123 2.24 1.62 2.98
CA ALA A 123 1.10 1.34 2.11
C ALA A 123 1.48 0.35 1.00
N ASP A 124 2.69 0.45 0.42
CA ASP A 124 3.17 -0.47 -0.61
C ASP A 124 3.36 -1.89 -0.05
N ILE A 125 3.91 -2.03 1.17
CA ILE A 125 4.01 -3.31 1.87
C ILE A 125 2.62 -3.92 2.02
N ALA A 126 1.64 -3.13 2.48
CA ALA A 126 0.28 -3.60 2.67
C ALA A 126 -0.38 -4.03 1.35
N ILE A 127 -0.17 -3.29 0.25
CA ILE A 127 -0.65 -3.66 -1.08
C ILE A 127 -0.07 -5.01 -1.51
N VAL A 128 1.26 -5.17 -1.45
CA VAL A 128 1.94 -6.39 -1.89
C VAL A 128 1.50 -7.61 -1.08
N LEU A 129 1.48 -7.49 0.26
CA LEU A 129 1.02 -8.57 1.14
C LEU A 129 -0.46 -8.86 0.94
N GLY A 130 -1.28 -7.82 0.72
CA GLY A 130 -2.71 -7.94 0.46
C GLY A 130 -3.00 -8.71 -0.82
N VAL A 131 -2.34 -8.34 -1.92
CA VAL A 131 -2.47 -9.04 -3.21
C VAL A 131 -1.98 -10.48 -3.10
N GLY A 132 -0.84 -10.72 -2.46
CA GLY A 132 -0.32 -12.07 -2.24
C GLY A 132 -1.29 -12.95 -1.44
N ALA A 133 -1.90 -12.42 -0.37
CA ALA A 133 -2.88 -13.13 0.44
C ALA A 133 -4.18 -13.44 -0.34
N ILE A 134 -4.64 -12.52 -1.19
CA ILE A 134 -5.80 -12.72 -2.05
C ILE A 134 -5.51 -13.83 -3.07
N ILE A 135 -4.36 -13.76 -3.76
CA ILE A 135 -3.96 -14.78 -4.74
C ILE A 135 -3.86 -16.15 -4.07
N TYR A 136 -3.19 -16.24 -2.93
CA TYR A 136 -3.09 -17.48 -2.17
C TYR A 136 -4.46 -18.04 -1.78
N ALA A 137 -5.37 -17.18 -1.32
CA ALA A 137 -6.72 -17.59 -0.94
C ALA A 137 -7.50 -18.15 -2.15
N ILE A 138 -7.42 -17.49 -3.31
CA ILE A 138 -8.08 -17.94 -4.54
C ILE A 138 -7.55 -19.32 -4.96
N LEU A 139 -6.23 -19.49 -4.99
CA LEU A 139 -5.62 -20.71 -5.51
C LEU A 139 -5.78 -21.92 -4.58
N PHE A 140 -5.76 -21.73 -3.26
CA PHE A 140 -5.64 -22.85 -2.32
C PHE A 140 -6.76 -22.99 -1.30
N LYS A 141 -7.54 -21.93 -1.03
CA LYS A 141 -8.57 -21.97 0.02
C LYS A 141 -9.99 -21.92 -0.50
N MET A 142 -10.23 -21.30 -1.65
CA MET A 142 -11.57 -21.24 -2.22
C MET A 142 -11.94 -22.55 -2.92
N HIS A 143 -10.99 -23.22 -3.57
CA HIS A 143 -11.22 -24.52 -4.22
C HIS A 143 -11.45 -25.67 -3.22
N ALA A 144 -10.93 -25.57 -2.00
CA ALA A 144 -11.15 -26.59 -0.98
C ALA A 144 -12.61 -26.60 -0.45
N ALA A 145 -13.33 -25.50 -0.58
CA ALA A 145 -14.72 -25.38 -0.16
C ALA A 145 -15.74 -25.89 -1.21
N GLU A 146 -15.33 -26.07 -2.47
CA GLU A 146 -16.18 -26.64 -3.52
C GLU A 146 -16.15 -28.18 -3.55
N ASN A 147 -15.13 -28.79 -2.93
CA ASN A 147 -14.90 -30.23 -2.94
C ASN A 147 -15.24 -30.93 -1.61
N SER A 148 -15.88 -30.23 -0.67
CA SER A 148 -16.37 -30.75 0.61
C SER A 148 -17.88 -30.60 0.74
#